data_befc91a16d9318bbe5ceba0eedff5e64
#
_entry.id   befc91a16d9318bbe5ceba0eedff5e64
#
_cell.length_a   1.000
_cell.length_b   1.000
_cell.length_c   1.000
_cell.angle_alpha   90.00
_cell.angle_beta   90.00
_cell.angle_gamma   90.00
#
_symmetry.space_group_name_H-M   'P 1'
#
loop_
_entity.id
_entity.type
_entity.pdbx_description
1 polymer ?
#
loop_
_entity_poly.entity_id
_entity_poly.type
_entity_poly.pdbx_seq_one_letter_code
_entity_poly.pdbx_strand_id
1 'polypeptide(L)'
;MKISEGSELPRFNLLTKVNDEILEIKYEDLFVGKTVALFGMPGAFTPTCSGQHLPSIIESEKDLKKKGVDIIGILTTNDPHVLNAWGKAYDVDLKKIMLLCDPDAKFTEASGLMFSVPQTGLIRRSIRYAMIAKNGIILSLQIEESRSYCKISSGEALIKYTNWED
;
A
#
# COMPACT_ATOMS: atom_id res chain seq x y z
N MET A 1 8.80 15.66 -5.17
CA MET A 1 8.32 16.27 -3.91
C MET A 1 7.60 15.21 -3.11
N LYS A 2 7.86 15.16 -1.81
CA LYS A 2 7.24 14.17 -0.93
C LYS A 2 5.78 14.54 -0.64
N ILE A 3 4.88 13.58 -0.77
CA ILE A 3 3.46 13.80 -0.42
C ILE A 3 3.26 14.00 1.08
N SER A 4 2.19 14.64 1.45
CA SER A 4 1.78 14.87 2.83
C SER A 4 0.25 14.91 2.95
N GLU A 5 -0.27 14.95 4.15
CA GLU A 5 -1.71 15.14 4.37
C GLU A 5 -2.20 16.40 3.66
N GLY A 6 -3.34 16.30 2.97
CA GLY A 6 -3.88 17.34 2.11
C GLY A 6 -3.37 17.33 0.68
N SER A 7 -2.29 16.60 0.37
CA SER A 7 -1.78 16.48 -0.99
C SER A 7 -2.69 15.60 -1.86
N GLU A 8 -2.72 15.89 -3.14
CA GLU A 8 -3.29 15.00 -4.15
C GLU A 8 -2.28 13.88 -4.46
N LEU A 9 -2.76 12.64 -4.62
CA LEU A 9 -1.93 11.52 -5.01
C LEU A 9 -1.42 11.68 -6.45
N PRO A 10 -0.18 11.22 -6.76
CA PRO A 10 0.30 11.18 -8.14
C PRO A 10 -0.59 10.30 -9.01
N ARG A 11 -0.89 10.77 -10.23
CA ARG A 11 -1.80 10.08 -11.14
C ARG A 11 -1.06 9.09 -12.02
N PHE A 12 -0.94 7.86 -11.52
CA PHE A 12 -0.37 6.72 -12.26
C PHE A 12 -1.30 5.53 -12.17
N ASN A 13 -1.33 4.76 -13.25
CA ASN A 13 -2.00 3.46 -13.23
C ASN A 13 -1.07 2.44 -12.58
N LEU A 14 -1.65 1.44 -11.94
CA LEU A 14 -0.92 0.36 -11.25
C LEU A 14 -1.28 -0.97 -11.89
N LEU A 15 -0.51 -2.00 -11.59
CA LEU A 15 -0.77 -3.36 -12.08
C LEU A 15 -1.26 -4.25 -10.94
N THR A 16 -2.06 -5.24 -11.28
CA THR A 16 -2.46 -6.32 -10.37
C THR A 16 -2.60 -7.61 -11.15
N LYS A 17 -2.71 -8.73 -10.45
CA LYS A 17 -2.94 -10.03 -11.08
C LYS A 17 -4.21 -10.65 -10.50
N VAL A 18 -5.17 -10.94 -11.36
CA VAL A 18 -6.46 -11.56 -11.00
C VAL A 18 -6.73 -12.73 -11.95
N ASN A 19 -7.01 -13.92 -11.40
CA ASN A 19 -7.30 -15.12 -12.18
C ASN A 19 -6.25 -15.40 -13.27
N ASP A 20 -4.98 -15.30 -12.90
CA ASP A 20 -3.81 -15.50 -13.75
C ASP A 20 -3.64 -14.46 -14.88
N GLU A 21 -4.44 -13.41 -14.90
CA GLU A 21 -4.30 -12.29 -15.82
C GLU A 21 -3.69 -11.07 -15.13
N ILE A 22 -2.73 -10.42 -15.80
CA ILE A 22 -2.18 -9.14 -15.37
C ILE A 22 -3.08 -8.05 -15.93
N LEU A 23 -3.61 -7.21 -15.02
CA LEU A 23 -4.52 -6.12 -15.35
C LEU A 23 -3.90 -4.79 -14.95
N GLU A 24 -4.10 -3.78 -15.79
CA GLU A 24 -3.82 -2.40 -15.45
C GLU A 24 -5.04 -1.81 -14.77
N ILE A 25 -4.84 -1.26 -13.57
CA ILE A 25 -5.89 -0.55 -12.82
C ILE A 25 -5.66 0.95 -13.02
N LYS A 26 -6.65 1.62 -13.57
CA LYS A 26 -6.58 3.06 -13.79
C LYS A 26 -6.66 3.81 -12.47
N TYR A 27 -5.95 4.92 -12.38
CA TYR A 27 -6.00 5.82 -11.23
C TYR A 27 -7.44 6.18 -10.85
N GLU A 28 -8.26 6.51 -11.85
CA GLU A 28 -9.65 6.89 -11.66
C GLU A 28 -10.47 5.78 -10.99
N ASP A 29 -10.27 4.54 -11.40
CA ASP A 29 -11.00 3.40 -10.86
C ASP A 29 -10.58 3.06 -9.43
N LEU A 30 -9.34 3.39 -9.08
CA LEU A 30 -8.80 3.09 -7.76
C LEU A 30 -9.10 4.18 -6.73
N PHE A 31 -8.97 5.45 -7.11
CA PHE A 31 -8.97 6.56 -6.16
C PHE A 31 -10.15 7.54 -6.29
N VAL A 32 -10.65 7.80 -7.50
CA VAL A 32 -11.66 8.83 -7.68
C VAL A 32 -13.01 8.40 -7.08
N GLY A 33 -13.54 9.25 -6.20
CA GLY A 33 -14.80 8.99 -5.52
C GLY A 33 -14.77 7.87 -4.49
N LYS A 34 -13.57 7.42 -4.08
CA LYS A 34 -13.41 6.29 -3.16
C LYS A 34 -12.53 6.66 -1.97
N THR A 35 -12.78 5.98 -0.85
CA THR A 35 -11.91 6.01 0.31
C THR A 35 -11.02 4.77 0.29
N VAL A 36 -9.71 4.98 0.19
CA VAL A 36 -8.72 3.91 0.01
C VAL A 36 -7.77 3.89 1.19
N ALA A 37 -7.59 2.72 1.80
CA ALA A 37 -6.49 2.47 2.72
C ALA A 37 -5.36 1.85 1.90
N LEU A 38 -4.24 2.56 1.78
CA LEU A 38 -3.08 2.12 1.00
C LEU A 38 -1.89 1.89 1.91
N PHE A 39 -1.32 0.70 1.82
CA PHE A 39 -0.15 0.30 2.59
C PHE A 39 1.02 0.05 1.64
N GLY A 40 2.02 0.94 1.70
CA GLY A 40 3.25 0.77 0.92
C GLY A 40 4.32 0.07 1.74
N MET A 41 5.11 -0.77 1.09
CA MET A 41 6.14 -1.53 1.78
C MET A 41 7.29 -1.94 0.86
N PRO A 42 8.49 -2.23 1.45
CA PRO A 42 9.70 -2.53 0.66
C PRO A 42 9.59 -3.71 -0.30
N GLY A 43 8.81 -4.72 0.03
CA GLY A 43 8.62 -5.81 -0.93
C GLY A 43 8.14 -7.13 -0.33
N ALA A 44 7.57 -7.93 -1.20
CA ALA A 44 7.14 -9.30 -0.90
C ALA A 44 8.30 -10.14 -0.36
N PHE A 45 8.00 -11.03 0.57
CA PHE A 45 8.94 -11.97 1.20
C PHE A 45 10.07 -11.34 2.01
N THR A 46 10.04 -10.02 2.23
CA THR A 46 10.96 -9.40 3.18
C THR A 46 10.44 -9.57 4.61
N PRO A 47 11.32 -9.62 5.63
CA PRO A 47 10.92 -10.05 6.99
C PRO A 47 9.79 -9.24 7.63
N THR A 48 9.91 -7.91 7.67
CA THR A 48 8.91 -7.05 8.32
C THR A 48 7.62 -6.97 7.51
N CYS A 49 7.71 -6.97 6.18
CA CYS A 49 6.52 -6.97 5.32
C CYS A 49 5.68 -8.22 5.51
N SER A 50 6.33 -9.38 5.62
CA SER A 50 5.66 -10.68 5.77
C SER A 50 5.28 -10.98 7.22
N GLY A 51 6.13 -10.61 8.18
CA GLY A 51 5.98 -11.00 9.58
C GLY A 51 5.16 -10.05 10.44
N GLN A 52 5.09 -8.78 10.09
CA GLN A 52 4.42 -7.76 10.89
C GLN A 52 3.37 -6.98 10.11
N HIS A 53 3.74 -6.36 9.00
CA HIS A 53 2.86 -5.43 8.28
C HIS A 53 1.67 -6.15 7.67
N LEU A 54 1.89 -7.20 6.89
CA LEU A 54 0.82 -7.95 6.25
C LEU A 54 -0.18 -8.54 7.24
N PRO A 55 0.24 -9.22 8.33
CA PRO A 55 -0.70 -9.71 9.32
C PRO A 55 -1.55 -8.61 9.94
N SER A 56 -0.97 -7.44 10.23
CA SER A 56 -1.71 -6.30 10.80
C SER A 56 -2.81 -5.80 9.86
N ILE A 57 -2.56 -5.80 8.56
CA ILE A 57 -3.53 -5.37 7.56
C ILE A 57 -4.69 -6.37 7.48
N ILE A 58 -4.37 -7.66 7.44
CA ILE A 58 -5.37 -8.73 7.40
C ILE A 58 -6.29 -8.65 8.61
N GLU A 59 -5.73 -8.46 9.80
CA GLU A 59 -6.49 -8.35 11.05
C GLU A 59 -7.38 -7.09 11.09
N SER A 60 -6.97 -6.02 10.42
CA SER A 60 -7.68 -4.73 10.43
C SER A 60 -8.71 -4.57 9.31
N GLU A 61 -8.83 -5.53 8.41
CA GLU A 61 -9.68 -5.42 7.22
C GLU A 61 -11.13 -5.08 7.57
N LYS A 62 -11.73 -5.80 8.49
CA LYS A 62 -13.12 -5.57 8.90
C LYS A 62 -13.34 -4.19 9.51
N ASP A 63 -12.43 -3.77 10.37
CA ASP A 63 -12.53 -2.47 11.06
C ASP A 63 -12.34 -1.31 10.08
N LEU A 64 -11.44 -1.45 9.13
CA LEU A 64 -11.28 -0.45 8.04
C LEU A 64 -12.55 -0.33 7.22
N LYS A 65 -13.17 -1.45 6.83
CA LYS A 65 -14.44 -1.45 6.09
C LYS A 65 -15.56 -0.78 6.88
N LYS A 66 -15.64 -1.01 8.19
CA LYS A 66 -16.62 -0.35 9.07
C LYS A 66 -16.44 1.17 9.13
N LYS A 67 -15.21 1.65 8.95
CA LYS A 67 -14.90 3.09 8.88
C LYS A 67 -15.24 3.73 7.54
N GLY A 68 -15.73 2.97 6.58
CA GLY A 68 -16.12 3.47 5.27
C GLY A 68 -15.04 3.34 4.20
N VAL A 69 -13.98 2.56 4.45
CA VAL A 69 -12.95 2.28 3.44
C VAL A 69 -13.54 1.39 2.35
N ASP A 70 -13.46 1.84 1.12
CA ASP A 70 -13.96 1.10 -0.06
C ASP A 70 -12.94 0.09 -0.56
N ILE A 71 -11.67 0.45 -0.57
CA ILE A 71 -10.58 -0.38 -1.08
C ILE A 71 -9.45 -0.41 -0.08
N ILE A 72 -8.95 -1.61 0.20
CA ILE A 72 -7.70 -1.82 0.93
C ILE A 72 -6.67 -2.32 -0.08
N GLY A 73 -5.58 -1.58 -0.25
CA GLY A 73 -4.51 -1.91 -1.18
C GLY A 73 -3.17 -2.05 -0.49
N ILE A 74 -2.39 -3.03 -0.94
CA ILE A 74 -0.98 -3.18 -0.56
C ILE A 74 -0.16 -2.89 -1.81
N LEU A 75 0.76 -1.93 -1.71
CA LEU A 75 1.58 -1.48 -2.83
C LEU A 75 3.05 -1.84 -2.60
N THR A 76 3.63 -2.48 -3.59
CA THR A 76 5.08 -2.70 -3.66
C THR A 76 5.58 -2.40 -5.07
N THR A 77 6.90 -2.33 -5.24
CA THR A 77 7.52 -2.24 -6.56
C THR A 77 7.86 -3.61 -7.15
N ASN A 78 7.39 -4.69 -6.53
CA ASN A 78 7.48 -6.03 -7.12
C ASN A 78 6.58 -6.11 -8.36
N ASP A 79 6.91 -7.04 -9.26
CA ASP A 79 6.02 -7.36 -10.37
C ASP A 79 4.79 -8.15 -9.91
N PRO A 80 3.74 -8.25 -10.76
CA PRO A 80 2.50 -8.94 -10.37
C PRO A 80 2.66 -10.43 -10.09
N HIS A 81 3.61 -11.12 -10.72
CA HIS A 81 3.83 -12.54 -10.48
C HIS A 81 4.35 -12.77 -9.06
N VAL A 82 5.36 -12.00 -8.65
CA VAL A 82 5.96 -12.11 -7.31
C VAL A 82 4.96 -11.70 -6.24
N LEU A 83 4.26 -10.58 -6.43
CA LEU A 83 3.32 -10.09 -5.43
C LEU A 83 2.12 -11.03 -5.26
N ASN A 84 1.62 -11.58 -6.34
CA ASN A 84 0.53 -12.56 -6.30
C ASN A 84 0.95 -13.87 -5.58
N ALA A 85 2.17 -14.36 -5.86
CA ALA A 85 2.72 -15.54 -5.18
C ALA A 85 2.84 -15.30 -3.67
N TRP A 86 3.27 -14.10 -3.28
CA TRP A 86 3.37 -13.70 -1.88
C TRP A 86 1.98 -13.68 -1.21
N GLY A 87 0.98 -13.11 -1.88
CA GLY A 87 -0.38 -13.13 -1.38
C GLY A 87 -0.92 -14.53 -1.16
N LYS A 88 -0.66 -15.44 -2.10
CA LYS A 88 -1.06 -16.87 -1.97
C LYS A 88 -0.33 -17.55 -0.81
N ALA A 89 0.98 -17.30 -0.66
CA ALA A 89 1.79 -17.91 0.40
C ALA A 89 1.32 -17.51 1.80
N TYR A 90 0.74 -16.33 1.95
CA TYR A 90 0.26 -15.80 3.23
C TYR A 90 -1.27 -15.76 3.33
N ASP A 91 -1.97 -16.49 2.47
CA ASP A 91 -3.44 -16.63 2.49
C ASP A 91 -4.21 -15.30 2.46
N VAL A 92 -3.73 -14.34 1.67
CA VAL A 92 -4.42 -13.07 1.48
C VAL A 92 -5.69 -13.28 0.67
N ASP A 93 -6.83 -12.84 1.20
CA ASP A 93 -8.09 -12.85 0.47
C ASP A 93 -8.12 -11.69 -0.53
N LEU A 94 -7.87 -11.99 -1.80
CA LEU A 94 -7.79 -11.01 -2.89
C LEU A 94 -9.14 -10.35 -3.22
N LYS A 95 -10.25 -10.86 -2.68
CA LYS A 95 -11.56 -10.22 -2.76
C LYS A 95 -11.68 -9.05 -1.79
N LYS A 96 -10.88 -9.05 -0.73
CA LYS A 96 -10.92 -8.05 0.34
C LYS A 96 -9.75 -7.09 0.31
N ILE A 97 -8.58 -7.55 -0.13
CA ILE A 97 -7.33 -6.78 -0.16
C ILE A 97 -6.74 -6.87 -1.57
N MET A 98 -6.50 -5.72 -2.19
CA MET A 98 -5.88 -5.66 -3.51
C MET A 98 -4.36 -5.62 -3.38
N LEU A 99 -3.68 -6.42 -4.18
CA LEU A 99 -2.23 -6.38 -4.31
C LEU A 99 -1.87 -5.52 -5.51
N LEU A 100 -1.28 -4.36 -5.27
CA LEU A 100 -1.00 -3.33 -6.26
C LEU A 100 0.49 -3.27 -6.55
N CYS A 101 0.84 -3.31 -7.82
CA CYS A 101 2.23 -3.33 -8.27
C CYS A 101 2.58 -2.03 -8.97
N ASP A 102 3.73 -1.47 -8.57
CA ASP A 102 4.35 -0.28 -9.16
C ASP A 102 5.76 -0.65 -9.64
N PRO A 103 5.90 -1.59 -10.62
CA PRO A 103 7.19 -2.22 -10.90
C PRO A 103 8.25 -1.29 -11.47
N ASP A 104 7.88 -0.23 -12.16
CA ASP A 104 8.80 0.82 -12.60
C ASP A 104 9.01 1.92 -11.56
N ALA A 105 8.36 1.79 -10.41
CA ALA A 105 8.43 2.71 -9.27
C ALA A 105 8.03 4.16 -9.59
N LYS A 106 7.25 4.39 -10.63
CA LYS A 106 6.82 5.77 -11.01
C LYS A 106 5.94 6.42 -9.97
N PHE A 107 4.93 5.70 -9.49
CA PHE A 107 4.06 6.20 -8.43
C PHE A 107 4.86 6.45 -7.14
N THR A 108 5.69 5.49 -6.76
CA THR A 108 6.51 5.55 -5.55
C THR A 108 7.51 6.70 -5.60
N GLU A 109 8.17 6.89 -6.74
CA GLU A 109 9.12 7.99 -6.94
C GLU A 109 8.41 9.36 -6.93
N ALA A 110 7.31 9.48 -7.65
CA ALA A 110 6.52 10.73 -7.68
C ALA A 110 5.95 11.10 -6.31
N SER A 111 5.68 10.11 -5.47
CA SER A 111 5.22 10.31 -4.08
C SER A 111 6.36 10.76 -3.14
N GLY A 112 7.62 10.68 -3.57
CA GLY A 112 8.77 10.97 -2.72
C GLY A 112 9.03 9.90 -1.66
N LEU A 113 8.50 8.69 -1.84
CA LEU A 113 8.57 7.59 -0.88
C LEU A 113 9.44 6.42 -1.37
N MET A 114 10.33 6.68 -2.31
CA MET A 114 11.23 5.67 -2.87
C MET A 114 12.55 5.65 -2.14
N PHE A 115 13.10 4.45 -1.95
CA PHE A 115 14.46 4.26 -1.41
C PHE A 115 15.18 3.13 -2.15
N SER A 116 16.50 3.11 -2.00
CA SER A 116 17.33 2.01 -2.49
C SER A 116 18.43 1.71 -1.48
N VAL A 117 18.69 0.42 -1.26
CA VAL A 117 19.83 -0.07 -0.48
C VAL A 117 20.50 -1.16 -1.32
N PRO A 118 21.41 -0.77 -2.24
CA PRO A 118 22.02 -1.71 -3.18
C PRO A 118 22.74 -2.87 -2.51
N GLN A 119 23.31 -2.64 -1.32
CA GLN A 119 24.04 -3.65 -0.56
C GLN A 119 23.16 -4.87 -0.18
N THR A 120 21.86 -4.67 -0.05
CA THR A 120 20.90 -5.73 0.26
C THR A 120 20.03 -6.11 -0.94
N GLY A 121 20.30 -5.53 -2.11
CA GLY A 121 19.53 -5.81 -3.33
C GLY A 121 18.17 -5.12 -3.40
N LEU A 122 17.89 -4.19 -2.49
CA LEU A 122 16.64 -3.41 -2.53
C LEU A 122 16.86 -2.18 -3.41
N ILE A 123 16.36 -2.25 -4.64
CA ILE A 123 16.51 -1.18 -5.63
C ILE A 123 15.13 -0.62 -5.95
N ARG A 124 14.99 0.71 -5.86
CA ARG A 124 13.77 1.46 -6.18
C ARG A 124 12.54 0.87 -5.48
N ARG A 125 12.64 0.75 -4.17
CA ARG A 125 11.58 0.19 -3.32
C ARG A 125 10.79 1.27 -2.60
N SER A 126 9.57 0.94 -2.17
CA SER A 126 8.75 1.84 -1.36
C SER A 126 9.21 1.85 0.09
N ILE A 127 9.28 3.04 0.66
CA ILE A 127 9.34 3.21 2.12
C ILE A 127 8.05 2.58 2.70
N ARG A 128 8.12 2.13 3.95
CA ARG A 128 6.95 1.58 4.65
C ARG A 128 6.04 2.71 5.11
N TYR A 129 4.79 2.67 4.69
CA TYR A 129 3.79 3.65 5.11
C TYR A 129 2.39 3.04 5.15
N ALA A 130 1.47 3.76 5.79
CA ALA A 130 0.04 3.54 5.69
C ALA A 130 -0.65 4.88 5.45
N MET A 131 -1.65 4.90 4.57
CA MET A 131 -2.41 6.12 4.32
C MET A 131 -3.89 5.84 4.11
N ILE A 132 -4.70 6.85 4.42
CA ILE A 132 -6.08 6.95 3.94
C ILE A 132 -6.11 8.06 2.90
N ALA A 133 -6.59 7.75 1.71
CA ALA A 133 -6.88 8.72 0.67
C ALA A 133 -8.37 8.73 0.39
N LYS A 134 -8.96 9.92 0.33
CA LYS A 134 -10.38 10.11 0.03
C LYS A 134 -10.50 10.93 -1.24
N ASN A 135 -11.05 10.33 -2.29
CA ASN A 135 -11.15 10.95 -3.61
C ASN A 135 -9.79 11.48 -4.11
N GLY A 136 -8.73 10.69 -3.93
CA GLY A 136 -7.38 11.04 -4.37
C GLY A 136 -6.64 12.05 -3.48
N ILE A 137 -7.26 12.53 -2.41
CA ILE A 137 -6.62 13.47 -1.46
C ILE A 137 -6.22 12.71 -0.20
N ILE A 138 -5.00 12.91 0.25
CA ILE A 138 -4.46 12.21 1.43
C ILE A 138 -5.10 12.79 2.70
N LEU A 139 -5.85 11.96 3.40
CA LEU A 139 -6.48 12.29 4.68
C LEU A 139 -5.56 11.99 5.86
N SER A 140 -4.82 10.89 5.79
CA SER A 140 -3.91 10.43 6.84
C SER A 140 -2.70 9.77 6.21
N LEU A 141 -1.51 10.07 6.72
CA LEU A 141 -0.26 9.48 6.21
C LEU A 141 0.69 9.19 7.37
N GLN A 142 0.99 7.91 7.57
CA GLN A 142 1.88 7.41 8.60
C GLN A 142 3.10 6.78 7.93
N ILE A 143 4.24 7.44 8.01
CA ILE A 143 5.50 6.97 7.40
C ILE A 143 6.39 6.42 8.50
N GLU A 144 6.83 5.16 8.37
CA GLU A 144 7.78 4.57 9.31
C GLU A 144 9.14 5.23 9.19
N GLU A 145 9.82 5.39 10.32
CA GLU A 145 11.18 5.92 10.38
C GLU A 145 12.21 4.90 9.92
N SER A 146 11.90 3.60 10.03
CA SER A 146 12.78 2.51 9.61
C SER A 146 11.99 1.42 8.90
N ARG A 147 12.58 0.81 7.87
CA ARG A 147 11.99 -0.32 7.17
C ARG A 147 11.97 -1.61 8.01
N SER A 148 12.69 -1.61 9.13
CA SER A 148 12.86 -2.80 9.98
C SER A 148 11.72 -3.02 10.96
N TYR A 149 10.80 -2.07 11.11
CA TYR A 149 9.68 -2.23 12.03
C TYR A 149 8.39 -1.65 11.46
N CYS A 150 7.27 -2.02 12.07
CA CYS A 150 5.94 -1.57 11.72
C CYS A 150 5.23 -1.11 13.00
N LYS A 151 5.41 0.16 13.37
CA LYS A 151 4.83 0.77 14.59
C LYS A 151 3.62 1.63 14.26
N ILE A 152 3.79 2.61 13.36
CA ILE A 152 2.75 3.59 13.04
C ILE A 152 2.07 3.33 11.69
N SER A 153 2.58 2.39 10.91
CA SER A 153 2.03 2.04 9.59
C SER A 153 1.22 0.74 9.59
N SER A 154 0.98 0.14 10.75
CA SER A 154 0.11 -1.03 10.85
C SER A 154 -1.34 -0.68 10.54
N GLY A 155 -2.15 -1.68 10.23
CA GLY A 155 -3.59 -1.48 10.02
C GLY A 155 -4.26 -0.88 11.26
N GLU A 156 -3.92 -1.36 12.45
CA GLU A 156 -4.42 -0.84 13.72
C GLU A 156 -4.02 0.62 13.94
N ALA A 157 -2.75 0.95 13.72
CA ALA A 157 -2.25 2.32 13.87
C ALA A 157 -2.92 3.28 12.88
N LEU A 158 -3.14 2.86 11.64
CA LEU A 158 -3.83 3.68 10.65
C LEU A 158 -5.24 4.03 11.10
N ILE A 159 -5.97 3.07 11.66
CA ILE A 159 -7.31 3.29 12.19
C ILE A 159 -7.24 4.31 13.33
N LYS A 160 -6.31 4.14 14.25
CA LYS A 160 -6.14 4.99 15.43
C LYS A 160 -5.77 6.44 15.10
N TYR A 161 -4.86 6.62 14.14
CA TYR A 161 -4.30 7.96 13.83
C TYR A 161 -5.07 8.73 12.77
N THR A 162 -6.06 8.13 12.12
CA THR A 162 -6.86 8.80 11.11
C THR A 162 -8.01 9.56 11.75
N ASN A 163 -8.20 10.83 11.35
CA ASN A 163 -9.39 11.59 11.71
C ASN A 163 -10.50 11.25 10.71
N TRP A 164 -11.40 10.37 11.09
CA TRP A 164 -12.45 9.85 10.21
C TRP A 164 -13.63 10.81 10.00
N GLU A 165 -13.66 11.92 10.72
CA GLU A 165 -14.72 12.93 10.59
C GLU A 165 -14.47 13.91 9.44
N ASP A 166 -13.29 13.94 8.88
CA ASP A 166 -12.93 14.79 7.72
C ASP A 166 -13.27 14.14 6.32
#